data_aa729951e6fcd79800d327cfa5c7ef61
#
_entry.id   aa729951e6fcd79800d327cfa5c7ef61
#
_cell.length_a   1.000
_cell.length_b   1.000
_cell.length_c   1.000
_cell.angle_alpha   90.00
_cell.angle_beta   90.00
_cell.angle_gamma   90.00
#
_symmetry.space_group_name_H-M   'P 1'
#
loop_
_entity.id
_entity.type
_entity.pdbx_description
1 polymer ?
#
loop_
_entity_poly.entity_id
_entity_poly.type
_entity_poly.pdbx_seq_one_letter_code
_entity_poly.pdbx_strand_id
1 'polypeptide(L)'
;MENKIKYGVSTWLWQSPFTTESVALFPKIKAMGFNLVEVPVEDPALIDGALVKEALLANGLEAVVCGAFGPTKDFTHEDVSLHENCFRYIEKCFQLCNQLGSSFLAGPMYSAVGKARLISMEQRKIEWDRAVTNLNKVCAIANNYGLSIALEPLNRFESDLVNTAEDVMRLINDINQSNAKVMLDGFHMTIEETNIK
;
A
#
# COMPACT_ATOMS: atom_id res chain seq x y z
N MET A 1 8.80 -18.14 19.83
CA MET A 1 8.54 -16.71 20.15
C MET A 1 7.08 -16.47 19.88
N GLU A 2 6.29 -16.09 20.86
CA GLU A 2 4.90 -15.67 20.62
C GLU A 2 4.89 -14.46 19.69
N ASN A 3 4.23 -14.58 18.55
CA ASN A 3 3.96 -13.43 17.67
C ASN A 3 3.00 -12.49 18.41
N LYS A 4 3.54 -11.53 19.16
CA LYS A 4 2.71 -10.47 19.75
C LYS A 4 2.16 -9.61 18.64
N ILE A 5 0.83 -9.43 18.61
CA ILE A 5 0.17 -8.45 17.75
C ILE A 5 0.73 -7.07 18.10
N LYS A 6 1.13 -6.33 17.08
CA LYS A 6 1.57 -4.93 17.21
C LYS A 6 0.43 -4.01 16.80
N TYR A 7 0.24 -2.96 17.57
CA TYR A 7 -0.75 -1.93 17.28
C TYR A 7 -0.06 -0.71 16.69
N GLY A 8 -0.55 -0.25 15.56
CA GLY A 8 -0.03 0.89 14.84
C GLY A 8 -1.09 1.94 14.53
N VAL A 9 -0.64 3.08 14.06
CA VAL A 9 -1.52 4.16 13.64
C VAL A 9 -0.95 4.85 12.41
N SER A 10 -1.84 5.20 11.48
CA SER A 10 -1.48 5.99 10.31
C SER A 10 -1.31 7.47 10.67
N THR A 11 -0.26 8.08 10.14
CA THR A 11 -0.04 9.53 10.29
C THR A 11 -1.05 10.36 9.50
N TRP A 12 -1.77 9.79 8.54
CA TRP A 12 -2.88 10.45 7.84
C TRP A 12 -3.99 10.93 8.77
N LEU A 13 -4.09 10.39 10.00
CA LEU A 13 -5.03 10.90 11.00
C LEU A 13 -4.75 12.35 11.41
N TRP A 14 -3.54 12.84 11.18
CA TRP A 14 -3.15 14.20 11.60
C TRP A 14 -2.61 15.06 10.47
N GLN A 15 -2.03 14.44 9.44
CA GLN A 15 -1.28 15.16 8.41
C GLN A 15 -1.23 14.40 7.08
N SER A 16 -1.41 15.12 5.98
CA SER A 16 -1.17 14.70 4.60
C SER A 16 -0.64 15.91 3.81
N PRO A 17 0.43 15.78 3.00
CA PRO A 17 1.24 14.59 2.85
C PRO A 17 2.14 14.31 4.07
N PHE A 18 2.62 13.06 4.19
CA PHE A 18 3.71 12.74 5.10
C PHE A 18 5.02 13.33 4.56
N THR A 19 5.74 14.03 5.42
CA THR A 19 7.05 14.61 5.11
C THR A 19 8.04 14.24 6.21
N THR A 20 9.31 14.58 6.02
CA THR A 20 10.33 14.38 7.07
C THR A 20 9.96 15.06 8.39
N GLU A 21 9.31 16.22 8.34
CA GLU A 21 8.88 16.96 9.53
C GLU A 21 7.76 16.24 10.31
N SER A 22 7.04 15.30 9.67
CA SER A 22 5.98 14.50 10.31
C SER A 22 6.51 13.64 11.47
N VAL A 23 7.82 13.45 11.58
CA VAL A 23 8.46 12.78 12.73
C VAL A 23 8.16 13.46 14.07
N ALA A 24 7.76 14.74 14.06
CA ALA A 24 7.29 15.44 15.25
C ALA A 24 6.06 14.79 15.91
N LEU A 25 5.32 13.95 15.18
CA LEU A 25 4.20 13.17 15.71
C LEU A 25 4.64 11.94 16.53
N PHE A 26 5.86 11.42 16.33
CA PHE A 26 6.28 10.15 16.89
C PHE A 26 6.28 10.08 18.42
N PRO A 27 6.75 11.11 19.17
CA PRO A 27 6.62 11.12 20.62
C PRO A 27 5.17 11.01 21.10
N LYS A 28 4.25 11.71 20.43
CA LYS A 28 2.81 11.64 20.72
C LYS A 28 2.25 10.25 20.45
N ILE A 29 2.58 9.66 19.30
CA ILE A 29 2.15 8.31 18.90
C ILE A 29 2.64 7.28 19.94
N LYS A 30 3.90 7.38 20.36
CA LYS A 30 4.45 6.51 21.41
C LYS A 30 3.74 6.69 22.74
N ALA A 31 3.46 7.92 23.15
CA ALA A 31 2.74 8.21 24.39
C ALA A 31 1.30 7.68 24.39
N MET A 32 0.68 7.52 23.22
CA MET A 32 -0.63 6.87 23.05
C MET A 32 -0.58 5.34 23.18
N GLY A 33 0.61 4.74 23.31
CA GLY A 33 0.80 3.30 23.51
C GLY A 33 1.00 2.49 22.22
N PHE A 34 1.12 3.13 21.06
CA PHE A 34 1.40 2.44 19.80
C PHE A 34 2.84 1.93 19.72
N ASN A 35 3.03 0.84 19.00
CA ASN A 35 4.34 0.22 18.75
C ASN A 35 4.83 0.49 17.33
N LEU A 36 3.90 0.91 16.43
CA LEU A 36 4.12 0.97 15.01
C LEU A 36 3.48 2.23 14.43
N VAL A 37 4.13 2.81 13.44
CA VAL A 37 3.64 3.93 12.65
C VAL A 37 3.44 3.45 11.22
N GLU A 38 2.27 3.70 10.67
CA GLU A 38 2.08 3.63 9.23
C GLU A 38 2.53 4.96 8.61
N VAL A 39 3.50 4.84 7.70
CA VAL A 39 4.05 5.94 6.91
C VAL A 39 3.43 5.91 5.51
N PRO A 40 2.44 6.76 5.24
CA PRO A 40 1.88 6.89 3.90
C PRO A 40 2.83 7.71 3.03
N VAL A 41 3.05 7.22 1.81
CA VAL A 41 3.99 7.84 0.88
C VAL A 41 3.22 8.43 -0.30
N GLU A 42 2.82 9.69 -0.20
CA GLU A 42 2.21 10.41 -1.32
C GLU A 42 3.28 10.82 -2.34
N ASP A 43 4.37 11.41 -1.84
CA ASP A 43 5.56 11.77 -2.63
C ASP A 43 6.84 11.35 -1.90
N PRO A 44 7.57 10.33 -2.41
CA PRO A 44 8.83 9.89 -1.81
C PRO A 44 9.91 10.97 -1.71
N ALA A 45 9.83 12.03 -2.54
CA ALA A 45 10.82 13.11 -2.53
C ALA A 45 10.74 14.01 -1.28
N LEU A 46 9.61 13.95 -0.55
CA LEU A 46 9.41 14.72 0.68
C LEU A 46 9.96 14.02 1.93
N ILE A 47 10.52 12.81 1.78
CA ILE A 47 10.87 11.93 2.90
C ILE A 47 12.37 11.64 2.89
N ASP A 48 13.08 12.15 3.88
CA ASP A 48 14.43 11.69 4.20
C ASP A 48 14.33 10.43 5.08
N GLY A 49 14.50 9.27 4.46
CA GLY A 49 14.37 7.98 5.13
C GLY A 49 15.37 7.78 6.28
N ALA A 50 16.56 8.41 6.22
CA ALA A 50 17.55 8.30 7.30
C ALA A 50 17.09 9.06 8.55
N LEU A 51 16.63 10.29 8.38
CA LEU A 51 16.09 11.10 9.49
C LEU A 51 14.82 10.48 10.08
N VAL A 52 13.92 9.95 9.24
CA VAL A 52 12.72 9.24 9.72
C VAL A 52 13.11 7.99 10.49
N LYS A 53 14.10 7.21 10.02
CA LYS A 53 14.60 6.02 10.72
C LYS A 53 15.19 6.36 12.09
N GLU A 54 16.00 7.41 12.17
CA GLU A 54 16.55 7.89 13.44
C GLU A 54 15.44 8.24 14.43
N ALA A 55 14.42 8.99 13.98
CA ALA A 55 13.29 9.36 14.81
C ALA A 55 12.45 8.16 15.29
N LEU A 56 12.25 7.14 14.43
CA LEU A 56 11.61 5.88 14.83
C LEU A 56 12.37 5.19 15.96
N LEU A 57 13.69 5.06 15.81
CA LEU A 57 14.55 4.44 16.83
C LEU A 57 14.53 5.21 18.14
N ALA A 58 14.64 6.55 18.07
CA ALA A 58 14.62 7.42 19.26
C ALA A 58 13.31 7.29 20.07
N ASN A 59 12.19 6.95 19.40
CA ASN A 59 10.89 6.78 20.04
C ASN A 59 10.52 5.31 20.29
N GLY A 60 11.38 4.34 19.94
CA GLY A 60 11.09 2.91 20.08
C GLY A 60 9.84 2.51 19.30
N LEU A 61 9.70 3.02 18.07
CA LEU A 61 8.63 2.73 17.12
C LEU A 61 9.17 1.93 15.93
N GLU A 62 8.33 1.08 15.36
CA GLU A 62 8.55 0.44 14.07
C GLU A 62 7.72 1.15 13.00
N ALA A 63 8.04 0.91 11.73
CA ALA A 63 7.26 1.45 10.62
C ALA A 63 6.71 0.34 9.72
N VAL A 64 5.54 0.60 9.15
CA VAL A 64 5.06 0.01 7.90
C VAL A 64 4.90 1.12 6.88
N VAL A 65 5.08 0.80 5.60
CA VAL A 65 4.98 1.78 4.52
C VAL A 65 3.73 1.48 3.69
N CYS A 66 2.92 2.51 3.48
CA CYS A 66 1.73 2.45 2.63
C CYS A 66 1.91 3.36 1.41
N GLY A 67 1.65 2.85 0.22
CA GLY A 67 1.71 3.61 -1.01
C GLY A 67 0.39 4.30 -1.35
N ALA A 68 0.47 5.51 -1.89
CA ALA A 68 -0.67 6.28 -2.39
C ALA A 68 -0.72 6.27 -3.93
N PHE A 69 -1.79 5.71 -4.48
CA PHE A 69 -1.98 5.53 -5.91
C PHE A 69 -3.10 6.44 -6.41
N GLY A 70 -2.79 7.32 -7.35
CA GLY A 70 -3.74 8.27 -7.91
C GLY A 70 -3.72 8.24 -9.45
N PRO A 71 -4.37 9.20 -10.12
CA PRO A 71 -4.60 9.16 -11.57
C PRO A 71 -3.33 9.06 -12.43
N THR A 72 -2.18 9.45 -11.91
CA THR A 72 -0.89 9.34 -12.61
C THR A 72 -0.16 8.03 -12.35
N LYS A 73 -0.72 7.14 -11.53
CA LYS A 73 -0.16 5.86 -11.10
C LYS A 73 -1.24 4.78 -11.20
N ASP A 74 -1.44 4.21 -12.39
CA ASP A 74 -2.53 3.27 -12.69
C ASP A 74 -2.05 2.13 -13.59
N PHE A 75 -1.95 0.93 -13.03
CA PHE A 75 -1.55 -0.26 -13.79
C PHE A 75 -2.64 -0.81 -14.72
N THR A 76 -3.87 -0.34 -14.60
CA THR A 76 -4.98 -0.80 -15.44
C THR A 76 -5.19 0.08 -16.68
N HIS A 77 -4.58 1.27 -16.70
CA HIS A 77 -4.74 2.22 -17.80
C HIS A 77 -4.12 1.69 -19.10
N GLU A 78 -4.62 2.12 -20.26
CA GLU A 78 -4.07 1.76 -21.56
C GLU A 78 -2.76 2.47 -21.88
N ASP A 79 -2.55 3.66 -21.33
CA ASP A 79 -1.30 4.42 -21.46
C ASP A 79 -0.20 3.81 -20.58
N VAL A 80 0.76 3.19 -21.23
CA VAL A 80 1.91 2.52 -20.60
C VAL A 80 2.78 3.50 -19.77
N SER A 81 2.76 4.80 -20.10
CA SER A 81 3.52 5.81 -19.34
C SER A 81 3.07 5.88 -17.87
N LEU A 82 1.78 5.61 -17.59
CA LEU A 82 1.25 5.52 -16.22
C LEU A 82 1.77 4.29 -15.49
N HIS A 83 1.97 3.17 -16.21
CA HIS A 83 2.61 1.97 -15.62
C HIS A 83 4.07 2.27 -15.24
N GLU A 84 4.81 2.97 -16.11
CA GLU A 84 6.19 3.38 -15.81
C GLU A 84 6.25 4.31 -14.60
N ASN A 85 5.29 5.22 -14.45
CA ASN A 85 5.16 6.06 -13.26
C ASN A 85 4.95 5.21 -12.00
N CYS A 86 4.07 4.18 -12.06
CA CYS A 86 3.86 3.24 -10.96
C CYS A 86 5.17 2.54 -10.59
N PHE A 87 5.88 1.95 -11.54
CA PHE A 87 7.13 1.24 -11.26
C PHE A 87 8.18 2.14 -10.60
N ARG A 88 8.41 3.35 -11.15
CA ARG A 88 9.35 4.31 -10.55
C ARG A 88 8.96 4.72 -9.12
N TYR A 89 7.68 4.94 -8.91
CA TYR A 89 7.15 5.29 -7.58
C TYR A 89 7.30 4.13 -6.59
N ILE A 90 6.87 2.92 -6.96
CA ILE A 90 6.94 1.72 -6.13
C ILE A 90 8.39 1.39 -5.76
N GLU A 91 9.32 1.53 -6.70
CA GLU A 91 10.74 1.28 -6.42
C GLU A 91 11.29 2.25 -5.36
N LYS A 92 10.92 3.53 -5.41
CA LYS A 92 11.26 4.50 -4.36
C LYS A 92 10.61 4.13 -3.01
N CYS A 93 9.36 3.64 -3.03
CA CYS A 93 8.71 3.14 -1.82
C CYS A 93 9.45 1.90 -1.26
N PHE A 94 9.93 0.98 -2.10
CA PHE A 94 10.75 -0.15 -1.64
C PHE A 94 12.07 0.29 -1.01
N GLN A 95 12.73 1.32 -1.56
CA GLN A 95 13.92 1.91 -0.94
C GLN A 95 13.59 2.45 0.46
N LEU A 96 12.47 3.17 0.61
CA LEU A 96 11.99 3.63 1.92
C LEU A 96 11.65 2.47 2.85
N CYS A 97 10.98 1.41 2.37
CA CYS A 97 10.74 0.21 3.18
C CYS A 97 12.03 -0.32 3.80
N ASN A 98 13.09 -0.49 2.99
CA ASN A 98 14.37 -0.97 3.49
C ASN A 98 15.03 0.01 4.47
N GLN A 99 14.99 1.31 4.20
CA GLN A 99 15.54 2.33 5.10
C GLN A 99 14.82 2.34 6.45
N LEU A 100 13.48 2.26 6.44
CA LEU A 100 12.64 2.31 7.64
C LEU A 100 12.57 0.96 8.37
N GLY A 101 12.87 -0.15 7.68
CA GLY A 101 12.79 -1.51 8.21
C GLY A 101 11.38 -2.12 8.11
N SER A 102 10.55 -1.63 7.18
CA SER A 102 9.30 -2.30 6.80
C SER A 102 9.60 -3.53 5.96
N SER A 103 8.94 -4.64 6.23
CA SER A 103 9.10 -5.88 5.45
C SER A 103 8.18 -5.96 4.23
N PHE A 104 7.30 -4.98 4.05
CA PHE A 104 6.36 -4.93 2.93
C PHE A 104 5.96 -3.48 2.59
N LEU A 105 5.48 -3.31 1.36
CA LEU A 105 4.74 -2.14 0.91
C LEU A 105 3.26 -2.49 0.83
N ALA A 106 2.41 -1.75 1.54
CA ALA A 106 0.96 -1.90 1.51
C ALA A 106 0.29 -0.93 0.54
N GLY A 107 -0.97 -1.19 0.20
CA GLY A 107 -1.88 -0.29 -0.49
C GLY A 107 -2.51 -0.85 -1.76
N PRO A 108 -3.40 -0.08 -2.41
CA PRO A 108 -4.18 -0.50 -3.58
C PRO A 108 -3.39 -0.35 -4.90
N MET A 109 -2.21 -0.94 -4.99
CA MET A 109 -1.26 -0.72 -6.09
C MET A 109 -1.68 -1.33 -7.44
N TYR A 110 -2.84 -1.97 -7.53
CA TYR A 110 -3.36 -2.54 -8.78
C TYR A 110 -3.95 -1.48 -9.72
N SER A 111 -4.55 -0.40 -9.19
CA SER A 111 -5.16 0.68 -10.00
C SER A 111 -5.09 2.02 -9.29
N ALA A 112 -5.45 3.11 -10.00
CA ALA A 112 -5.64 4.41 -9.39
C ALA A 112 -6.85 4.40 -8.44
N VAL A 113 -6.70 5.00 -7.26
CA VAL A 113 -7.79 5.30 -6.32
C VAL A 113 -8.71 6.37 -6.93
N GLY A 114 -10.01 6.21 -6.74
CA GLY A 114 -11.04 7.08 -7.30
C GLY A 114 -11.60 6.61 -8.65
N LYS A 115 -11.19 5.45 -9.15
CA LYS A 115 -11.80 4.80 -10.33
C LYS A 115 -13.05 4.04 -9.91
N ALA A 116 -14.20 4.72 -9.95
CA ALA A 116 -15.52 4.16 -9.61
C ALA A 116 -16.48 4.30 -10.81
N ARG A 117 -16.20 3.54 -11.87
CA ARG A 117 -16.91 3.60 -13.16
C ARG A 117 -17.83 2.41 -13.37
N LEU A 118 -18.86 2.58 -14.19
CA LEU A 118 -19.61 1.46 -14.74
C LEU A 118 -18.96 1.04 -16.05
N ILE A 119 -18.21 -0.06 -16.01
CA ILE A 119 -17.51 -0.63 -17.16
C ILE A 119 -18.07 -1.99 -17.54
N SER A 120 -17.93 -2.39 -18.81
CA SER A 120 -18.33 -3.72 -19.26
C SER A 120 -17.47 -4.82 -18.62
N MET A 121 -18.01 -6.03 -18.57
CA MET A 121 -17.26 -7.19 -18.07
C MET A 121 -15.99 -7.44 -18.92
N GLU A 122 -16.05 -7.17 -20.23
CA GLU A 122 -14.90 -7.27 -21.10
C GLU A 122 -13.82 -6.25 -20.74
N GLN A 123 -14.17 -5.00 -20.53
CA GLN A 123 -13.24 -3.96 -20.10
C GLN A 123 -12.64 -4.28 -18.73
N ARG A 124 -13.49 -4.74 -17.78
CA ARG A 124 -13.02 -5.18 -16.45
C ARG A 124 -11.98 -6.31 -16.56
N LYS A 125 -12.20 -7.26 -17.46
CA LYS A 125 -11.24 -8.34 -17.69
C LYS A 125 -9.92 -7.81 -18.25
N ILE A 126 -9.97 -6.92 -19.23
CA ILE A 126 -8.75 -6.30 -19.80
C ILE A 126 -7.94 -5.59 -18.71
N GLU A 127 -8.60 -4.79 -17.87
CA GLU A 127 -7.96 -4.06 -16.78
C GLU A 127 -7.41 -5.01 -15.70
N TRP A 128 -8.13 -6.08 -15.38
CA TRP A 128 -7.67 -7.14 -14.49
C TRP A 128 -6.39 -7.80 -15.01
N ASP A 129 -6.37 -8.22 -16.26
CA ASP A 129 -5.22 -8.88 -16.88
C ASP A 129 -3.99 -7.95 -16.90
N ARG A 130 -4.19 -6.64 -17.13
CA ARG A 130 -3.12 -5.63 -17.03
C ARG A 130 -2.59 -5.51 -15.59
N ALA A 131 -3.48 -5.43 -14.60
CA ALA A 131 -3.10 -5.38 -13.19
C ALA A 131 -2.27 -6.62 -12.79
N VAL A 132 -2.73 -7.83 -13.11
CA VAL A 132 -2.01 -9.08 -12.85
C VAL A 132 -0.62 -9.06 -13.50
N THR A 133 -0.55 -8.68 -14.77
CA THR A 133 0.73 -8.63 -15.53
C THR A 133 1.72 -7.67 -14.88
N ASN A 134 1.28 -6.49 -14.47
CA ASN A 134 2.15 -5.47 -13.87
C ASN A 134 2.52 -5.81 -12.43
N LEU A 135 1.57 -6.35 -11.63
CA LEU A 135 1.85 -6.78 -10.27
C LEU A 135 2.83 -7.96 -10.19
N ASN A 136 2.83 -8.85 -11.18
CA ASN A 136 3.89 -9.87 -11.32
C ASN A 136 5.28 -9.24 -11.41
N LYS A 137 5.43 -8.17 -12.20
CA LYS A 137 6.70 -7.42 -12.29
C LYS A 137 7.04 -6.72 -10.97
N VAL A 138 6.03 -6.14 -10.30
CA VAL A 138 6.21 -5.54 -8.97
C VAL A 138 6.70 -6.55 -7.96
N CYS A 139 6.12 -7.76 -7.94
CA CYS A 139 6.58 -8.85 -7.07
C CYS A 139 8.03 -9.25 -7.35
N ALA A 140 8.44 -9.31 -8.63
CA ALA A 140 9.82 -9.59 -9.00
C ALA A 140 10.79 -8.49 -8.52
N ILE A 141 10.40 -7.22 -8.65
CA ILE A 141 11.17 -6.08 -8.11
C ILE A 141 11.23 -6.18 -6.58
N ALA A 142 10.11 -6.40 -5.89
CA ALA A 142 10.06 -6.54 -4.44
C ALA A 142 11.00 -7.64 -3.92
N ASN A 143 11.10 -8.77 -4.62
CA ASN A 143 12.04 -9.84 -4.29
C ASN A 143 13.51 -9.38 -4.29
N ASN A 144 13.91 -8.47 -5.20
CA ASN A 144 15.27 -7.92 -5.22
C ASN A 144 15.57 -7.07 -3.98
N TYR A 145 14.54 -6.54 -3.34
CA TYR A 145 14.63 -5.79 -2.08
C TYR A 145 14.40 -6.67 -0.84
N GLY A 146 14.07 -7.95 -1.00
CA GLY A 146 13.70 -8.85 0.10
C GLY A 146 12.34 -8.51 0.72
N LEU A 147 11.43 -7.91 -0.05
CA LEU A 147 10.15 -7.39 0.41
C LEU A 147 8.95 -8.17 -0.13
N SER A 148 7.84 -8.04 0.56
CA SER A 148 6.51 -8.42 0.08
C SER A 148 5.71 -7.19 -0.34
N ILE A 149 4.63 -7.41 -1.11
CA ILE A 149 3.57 -6.42 -1.30
C ILE A 149 2.32 -6.88 -0.57
N ALA A 150 1.53 -5.96 -0.02
CA ALA A 150 0.26 -6.23 0.63
C ALA A 150 -0.84 -5.43 -0.08
N LEU A 151 -1.67 -6.14 -0.85
CA LEU A 151 -2.72 -5.54 -1.68
C LEU A 151 -3.97 -5.28 -0.83
N GLU A 152 -4.54 -4.09 -0.99
CA GLU A 152 -5.70 -3.62 -0.25
C GLU A 152 -6.92 -3.52 -1.17
N PRO A 153 -8.02 -4.26 -0.89
CA PRO A 153 -9.30 -4.03 -1.56
C PRO A 153 -9.91 -2.72 -1.07
N LEU A 154 -10.42 -1.91 -1.98
CA LEU A 154 -11.07 -0.64 -1.68
C LEU A 154 -12.59 -0.74 -1.88
N ASN A 155 -13.35 0.11 -1.18
CA ASN A 155 -14.77 0.19 -1.39
C ASN A 155 -15.14 0.67 -2.81
N ARG A 156 -16.39 0.43 -3.23
CA ARG A 156 -16.92 0.72 -4.57
C ARG A 156 -16.91 2.19 -4.98
N PHE A 157 -16.72 3.11 -4.04
CA PHE A 157 -16.60 4.54 -4.33
C PHE A 157 -15.18 4.95 -4.69
N GLU A 158 -14.21 4.07 -4.43
CA GLU A 158 -12.79 4.32 -4.63
C GLU A 158 -12.14 3.38 -5.65
N SER A 159 -12.74 2.21 -5.92
CA SER A 159 -12.28 1.25 -6.92
C SER A 159 -13.45 0.56 -7.60
N ASP A 160 -13.32 0.29 -8.90
CA ASP A 160 -14.24 -0.56 -9.67
C ASP A 160 -13.64 -1.93 -10.02
N LEU A 161 -12.50 -2.29 -9.45
CA LEU A 161 -11.78 -3.50 -9.82
C LEU A 161 -11.69 -4.56 -8.70
N VAL A 162 -11.22 -4.17 -7.52
CA VAL A 162 -10.98 -5.07 -6.37
C VAL A 162 -11.65 -4.46 -5.14
N ASN A 163 -12.76 -5.04 -4.69
CA ASN A 163 -13.59 -4.46 -3.65
C ASN A 163 -13.71 -5.33 -2.39
N THR A 164 -13.63 -6.64 -2.53
CA THR A 164 -13.84 -7.59 -1.43
C THR A 164 -12.57 -8.36 -1.09
N ALA A 165 -12.57 -9.01 0.08
CA ALA A 165 -11.53 -9.96 0.46
C ALA A 165 -11.44 -11.11 -0.57
N GLU A 166 -12.57 -11.56 -1.14
CA GLU A 166 -12.61 -12.56 -2.20
C GLU A 166 -11.93 -12.05 -3.48
N ASP A 167 -12.20 -10.81 -3.89
CA ASP A 167 -11.57 -10.21 -5.07
C ASP A 167 -10.04 -10.12 -4.91
N VAL A 168 -9.55 -9.63 -3.76
CA VAL A 168 -8.09 -9.51 -3.56
C VAL A 168 -7.42 -10.88 -3.46
N MET A 169 -8.08 -11.89 -2.88
CA MET A 169 -7.56 -13.26 -2.88
C MET A 169 -7.50 -13.85 -4.28
N ARG A 170 -8.51 -13.59 -5.11
CA ARG A 170 -8.48 -13.98 -6.53
C ARG A 170 -7.30 -13.29 -7.25
N LEU A 171 -7.11 -11.99 -7.04
CA LEU A 171 -6.01 -11.25 -7.65
C LEU A 171 -4.65 -11.84 -7.25
N ILE A 172 -4.45 -12.17 -5.97
CA ILE A 172 -3.21 -12.80 -5.48
C ILE A 172 -3.00 -14.18 -6.11
N ASN A 173 -4.06 -14.98 -6.23
CA ASN A 173 -3.98 -16.29 -6.88
C ASN A 173 -3.59 -16.16 -8.37
N ASP A 174 -4.13 -15.16 -9.08
CA ASP A 174 -3.81 -14.91 -10.48
C ASP A 174 -2.37 -14.36 -10.65
N ILE A 175 -1.88 -13.55 -9.71
CA ILE A 175 -0.48 -13.11 -9.64
C ILE A 175 0.45 -14.30 -9.40
N ASN A 176 0.05 -15.27 -8.57
CA ASN A 176 0.77 -16.50 -8.25
C ASN A 176 2.24 -16.28 -7.81
N GLN A 177 2.46 -15.28 -6.93
CA GLN A 177 3.76 -14.96 -6.34
C GLN A 177 3.70 -15.07 -4.82
N SER A 178 4.68 -15.76 -4.22
CA SER A 178 4.69 -16.02 -2.76
C SER A 178 4.83 -14.77 -1.90
N ASN A 179 5.34 -13.67 -2.45
CA ASN A 179 5.50 -12.38 -1.79
C ASN A 179 4.33 -11.39 -2.05
N ALA A 180 3.26 -11.82 -2.74
CA ALA A 180 1.98 -11.11 -2.77
C ALA A 180 1.14 -11.50 -1.55
N LYS A 181 0.69 -10.51 -0.78
CA LYS A 181 -0.06 -10.64 0.47
C LYS A 181 -1.30 -9.76 0.44
N VAL A 182 -2.17 -9.95 1.42
CA VAL A 182 -3.41 -9.17 1.61
C VAL A 182 -3.20 -8.18 2.75
N MET A 183 -3.72 -6.97 2.59
CA MET A 183 -4.06 -6.03 3.64
C MET A 183 -5.58 -5.85 3.63
N LEU A 184 -6.22 -5.89 4.79
CA LEU A 184 -7.66 -5.68 4.91
C LEU A 184 -7.92 -4.45 5.77
N ASP A 185 -8.74 -3.54 5.27
CA ASP A 185 -9.20 -2.35 5.99
C ASP A 185 -10.67 -2.54 6.40
N GLY A 186 -10.93 -2.44 7.70
CA GLY A 186 -12.27 -2.58 8.27
C GLY A 186 -13.27 -1.52 7.76
N PHE A 187 -12.80 -0.34 7.37
CA PHE A 187 -13.63 0.69 6.76
C PHE A 187 -14.16 0.23 5.39
N HIS A 188 -13.29 -0.22 4.51
CA HIS A 188 -13.68 -0.72 3.20
C HIS A 188 -14.54 -1.97 3.31
N MET A 189 -14.17 -2.91 4.17
CA MET A 189 -14.93 -4.14 4.43
C MET A 189 -16.36 -3.86 4.96
N THR A 190 -16.54 -2.85 5.80
CA THR A 190 -17.86 -2.49 6.33
C THR A 190 -18.84 -2.06 5.22
N ILE A 191 -18.32 -1.52 4.11
CA ILE A 191 -19.12 -1.09 2.96
C ILE A 191 -19.37 -2.26 2.00
N GLU A 192 -18.40 -3.14 1.81
CA GLU A 192 -18.44 -4.14 0.73
C GLU A 192 -18.81 -5.55 1.19
N GLU A 193 -18.42 -5.96 2.39
CA GLU A 193 -18.62 -7.32 2.86
C GLU A 193 -20.01 -7.53 3.45
N THR A 194 -20.62 -8.66 3.15
CA THR A 194 -21.91 -9.05 3.77
C THR A 194 -21.73 -9.55 5.19
N ASN A 195 -20.55 -10.03 5.53
CA ASN A 195 -20.19 -10.53 6.85
C ASN A 195 -18.67 -10.39 7.06
N ILE A 196 -18.29 -9.62 8.06
CA ILE A 196 -16.88 -9.37 8.45
C ILE A 196 -16.41 -10.21 9.65
N LYS A 197 -17.19 -11.23 10.04
CA LYS A 197 -16.86 -12.17 11.14
C LYS A 197 -16.10 -13.38 10.63
#